data_56bcab8b5f468b6f9a597fd48431663e
#
_entry.id   56bcab8b5f468b6f9a597fd48431663e
#
_cell.length_a   1.000
_cell.length_b   1.000
_cell.length_c   1.000
_cell.angle_alpha   90.00
_cell.angle_beta   90.00
_cell.angle_gamma   90.00
#
_symmetry.space_group_name_H-M   'P 1'
#
loop_
_entity.id
_entity.type
_entity.pdbx_description
1 polymer ?
#
loop_
_entity_poly.entity_id
_entity_poly.type
_entity_poly.pdbx_seq_one_letter_code
_entity_poly.pdbx_strand_id
1 'polypeptide(L)'
;MFKIVFKLGMAGVIVTGLSSQAFAHAHLKSSTPADKSEVNTPAELDLTFSEELNLKFTGVKVTGPTKNAVKTGDAMLMDGNVGLMVPLSEKLAPGAYTVEWHALSADGHKTNGAFTFTVKP
;
A
#
# COMPACT_ATOMS: atom_id res chain seq x y z
N MET A 1 18.16 -35.61 -35.70
CA MET A 1 17.53 -34.35 -35.85
C MET A 1 16.34 -34.15 -34.98
N PHE A 2 15.56 -35.11 -34.82
CA PHE A 2 14.36 -34.92 -34.04
C PHE A 2 14.64 -34.73 -32.59
N LYS A 3 15.70 -35.27 -32.12
CA LYS A 3 16.06 -35.16 -30.74
C LYS A 3 16.11 -33.74 -30.26
N ILE A 4 16.38 -32.87 -31.13
CA ILE A 4 16.53 -31.48 -30.77
C ILE A 4 15.32 -30.93 -30.07
N VAL A 5 14.20 -31.40 -30.43
CA VAL A 5 12.97 -30.90 -29.95
C VAL A 5 12.82 -31.01 -28.45
N PHE A 6 13.32 -32.03 -27.89
CA PHE A 6 13.08 -32.27 -26.48
C PHE A 6 13.66 -31.26 -25.59
N LYS A 7 14.81 -30.80 -25.90
CA LYS A 7 15.48 -29.86 -25.03
C LYS A 7 14.69 -28.63 -24.80
N LEU A 8 13.95 -28.25 -25.77
CA LEU A 8 13.19 -27.02 -25.68
C LEU A 8 12.17 -27.06 -24.57
N GLY A 9 11.53 -28.16 -24.43
CA GLY A 9 10.51 -28.25 -23.42
C GLY A 9 11.02 -28.05 -22.03
N MET A 10 12.21 -28.47 -21.78
CA MET A 10 12.75 -28.36 -20.46
C MET A 10 13.00 -26.93 -20.06
N ALA A 11 13.49 -26.16 -20.96
CA ALA A 11 13.77 -24.78 -20.66
C ALA A 11 12.54 -24.05 -20.18
N GLY A 12 11.43 -24.31 -20.80
CA GLY A 12 10.22 -23.61 -20.41
C GLY A 12 9.77 -23.95 -19.00
N VAL A 13 9.99 -25.15 -18.59
CA VAL A 13 9.57 -25.55 -17.27
C VAL A 13 10.31 -24.81 -16.18
N ILE A 14 11.56 -24.61 -16.38
CA ILE A 14 12.38 -23.96 -15.36
C ILE A 14 11.89 -22.56 -15.07
N VAL A 15 11.50 -21.86 -16.08
CA VAL A 15 11.11 -20.47 -15.91
C VAL A 15 9.89 -20.34 -15.02
N THR A 16 8.96 -21.24 -15.15
CA THR A 16 7.72 -21.12 -14.40
C THR A 16 7.92 -21.15 -12.90
N GLY A 17 8.84 -21.94 -12.42
CA GLY A 17 9.01 -22.07 -10.99
C GLY A 17 9.48 -20.82 -10.31
N LEU A 18 10.09 -19.91 -11.04
CA LEU A 18 10.67 -18.75 -10.42
C LEU A 18 9.67 -17.67 -10.04
N SER A 19 8.60 -17.59 -10.76
CA SER A 19 7.66 -16.49 -10.53
C SER A 19 6.79 -16.68 -9.31
N SER A 20 6.69 -17.86 -8.77
CA SER A 20 5.76 -18.11 -7.68
C SER A 20 6.23 -17.60 -6.33
N GLN A 21 7.42 -17.08 -6.23
CA GLN A 21 7.96 -16.70 -4.93
C GLN A 21 7.77 -15.24 -4.57
N ALA A 22 7.11 -14.50 -5.40
CA ALA A 22 7.10 -13.06 -5.25
C ALA A 22 5.94 -12.52 -4.41
N PHE A 23 5.16 -13.35 -3.74
CA PHE A 23 3.88 -12.87 -3.25
C PHE A 23 3.65 -12.98 -1.76
N ALA A 24 4.70 -12.94 -0.98
CA ALA A 24 4.57 -13.13 0.46
C ALA A 24 4.41 -11.83 1.24
N HIS A 25 4.33 -10.67 0.57
CA HIS A 25 4.33 -9.39 1.26
C HIS A 25 3.07 -8.60 0.99
N ALA A 26 2.63 -7.81 1.97
CA ALA A 26 1.53 -6.89 1.78
C ALA A 26 1.99 -5.73 0.91
N HIS A 27 1.36 -5.55 -0.23
CA HIS A 27 1.61 -4.42 -1.12
C HIS A 27 0.40 -3.52 -1.12
N LEU A 28 0.62 -2.20 -1.21
CA LEU A 28 -0.47 -1.26 -1.35
C LEU A 28 -1.08 -1.41 -2.73
N LYS A 29 -2.33 -1.84 -2.80
CA LYS A 29 -3.04 -2.00 -4.06
C LYS A 29 -3.73 -0.73 -4.50
N SER A 30 -4.30 0.00 -3.56
CA SER A 30 -5.01 1.23 -3.87
C SER A 30 -5.15 2.07 -2.61
N SER A 31 -5.42 3.34 -2.79
CA SER A 31 -5.69 4.24 -1.67
C SER A 31 -6.72 5.29 -2.08
N THR A 32 -7.38 5.85 -1.07
CA THR A 32 -8.24 7.01 -1.23
C THR A 32 -7.82 8.01 -0.16
N PRO A 33 -7.30 9.19 -0.51
CA PRO A 33 -7.05 9.67 -1.87
C PRO A 33 -6.02 8.84 -2.61
N ALA A 34 -6.17 8.74 -3.93
CA ALA A 34 -5.23 8.00 -4.76
C ALA A 34 -3.91 8.75 -4.90
N ASP A 35 -2.85 8.00 -5.19
CA ASP A 35 -1.53 8.59 -5.38
C ASP A 35 -1.56 9.63 -6.50
N LYS A 36 -1.00 10.79 -6.20
CA LYS A 36 -0.88 11.93 -7.14
C LYS A 36 -2.21 12.53 -7.55
N SER A 37 -3.28 12.27 -6.81
CA SER A 37 -4.59 12.84 -7.11
C SER A 37 -4.75 14.23 -6.47
N GLU A 38 -5.70 15.00 -7.03
CA GLU A 38 -6.16 16.25 -6.43
C GLU A 38 -7.57 16.02 -5.92
N VAL A 39 -7.81 16.35 -4.67
CA VAL A 39 -9.09 16.06 -4.02
C VAL A 39 -9.55 17.23 -3.18
N ASN A 40 -10.82 17.23 -2.84
CA ASN A 40 -11.32 18.10 -1.79
C ASN A 40 -10.82 17.56 -0.45
N THR A 41 -10.93 18.35 0.60
CA THR A 41 -10.48 17.92 1.93
C THR A 41 -11.05 16.55 2.28
N PRO A 42 -10.19 15.54 2.46
CA PRO A 42 -10.67 14.22 2.89
C PRO A 42 -10.84 14.18 4.40
N ALA A 43 -11.76 13.32 4.86
CA ALA A 43 -11.97 13.11 6.28
C ALA A 43 -11.16 11.93 6.81
N GLU A 44 -10.74 11.06 5.91
CA GLU A 44 -10.03 9.85 6.28
C GLU A 44 -9.16 9.38 5.13
N LEU A 45 -8.22 8.49 5.44
CA LEU A 45 -7.42 7.79 4.46
C LEU A 45 -7.85 6.34 4.45
N ASP A 46 -8.03 5.77 3.27
CA ASP A 46 -8.35 4.35 3.13
C ASP A 46 -7.29 3.70 2.26
N LEU A 47 -6.58 2.73 2.82
CA LEU A 47 -5.53 2.01 2.12
C LEU A 47 -5.93 0.55 2.00
N THR A 48 -5.79 -0.02 0.80
CA THR A 48 -6.10 -1.43 0.57
C THR A 48 -4.83 -2.15 0.17
N PHE A 49 -4.56 -3.25 0.85
CA PHE A 49 -3.35 -4.03 0.66
C PHE A 49 -3.66 -5.39 0.05
N SER A 50 -2.62 -6.06 -0.41
CA SER A 50 -2.76 -7.37 -1.05
C SER A 50 -2.86 -8.54 -0.07
N GLU A 51 -2.57 -8.30 1.21
CA GLU A 51 -2.56 -9.33 2.24
C GLU A 51 -3.23 -8.82 3.50
N GLU A 52 -3.66 -9.75 4.35
CA GLU A 52 -4.21 -9.36 5.65
C GLU A 52 -3.13 -8.72 6.51
N LEU A 53 -3.54 -7.75 7.29
CA LEU A 53 -2.65 -6.90 8.07
C LEU A 53 -2.75 -7.20 9.56
N ASN A 54 -1.64 -6.97 10.25
CA ASN A 54 -1.61 -6.93 11.71
C ASN A 54 -1.70 -5.47 12.12
N LEU A 55 -2.84 -5.07 12.66
CA LEU A 55 -3.09 -3.66 12.97
C LEU A 55 -2.09 -3.06 13.93
N LYS A 56 -1.63 -3.84 14.89
CA LYS A 56 -0.72 -3.34 15.92
C LYS A 56 0.57 -2.78 15.32
N PHE A 57 1.00 -3.30 14.19
CA PHE A 57 2.25 -2.91 13.56
C PHE A 57 2.06 -2.30 12.17
N THR A 58 0.87 -1.79 11.91
CA THR A 58 0.54 -1.19 10.61
C THR A 58 0.00 0.20 10.85
N GLY A 59 0.44 1.17 10.07
CA GLY A 59 -0.03 2.54 10.21
C GLY A 59 0.51 3.48 9.18
N VAL A 60 0.23 4.76 9.37
CA VAL A 60 0.66 5.81 8.45
C VAL A 60 1.23 6.99 9.22
N LYS A 61 2.06 7.76 8.53
CA LYS A 61 2.52 9.06 8.98
C LYS A 61 2.22 10.05 7.86
N VAL A 62 1.53 11.12 8.18
CA VAL A 62 1.12 12.11 7.18
C VAL A 62 1.89 13.40 7.41
N THR A 63 2.47 13.92 6.33
CA THR A 63 3.23 15.17 6.36
C THR A 63 2.54 16.17 5.45
N GLY A 64 2.34 17.37 5.95
CA GLY A 64 1.63 18.43 5.23
C GLY A 64 2.51 19.30 4.36
N PRO A 65 1.91 20.34 3.74
CA PRO A 65 2.62 21.19 2.77
C PRO A 65 3.81 21.95 3.36
N THR A 66 3.78 22.25 4.65
CA THR A 66 4.89 22.97 5.30
C THR A 66 5.77 22.02 6.09
N LYS A 67 5.74 20.74 5.74
CA LYS A 67 6.51 19.68 6.41
C LYS A 67 6.06 19.44 7.84
N ASN A 68 4.87 19.88 8.17
CA ASN A 68 4.27 19.68 9.49
C ASN A 68 3.65 18.28 9.58
N ALA A 69 3.69 17.71 10.77
CA ALA A 69 3.01 16.44 11.02
C ALA A 69 1.51 16.68 11.09
N VAL A 70 0.74 15.85 10.40
CA VAL A 70 -0.72 15.90 10.41
C VAL A 70 -1.22 14.87 11.42
N LYS A 71 -2.09 15.30 12.32
CA LYS A 71 -2.66 14.41 13.32
C LYS A 71 -3.67 13.47 12.70
N THR A 72 -3.60 12.21 13.09
CA THR A 72 -4.56 11.19 12.67
C THR A 72 -5.20 10.57 13.89
N GLY A 73 -6.39 10.01 13.70
CA GLY A 73 -7.05 9.23 14.75
C GLY A 73 -6.60 7.77 14.70
N ASP A 74 -7.27 6.95 15.49
CA ASP A 74 -6.92 5.54 15.57
C ASP A 74 -7.26 4.82 14.27
N ALA A 75 -6.29 4.10 13.74
CA ALA A 75 -6.49 3.31 12.54
C ALA A 75 -7.33 2.06 12.86
N MET A 76 -8.09 1.59 11.87
CA MET A 76 -8.86 0.36 12.02
C MET A 76 -8.76 -0.47 10.75
N LEU A 77 -8.90 -1.79 10.91
CA LEU A 77 -8.91 -2.70 9.78
C LEU A 77 -10.32 -2.82 9.20
N MET A 78 -10.39 -3.00 7.88
CA MET A 78 -11.65 -3.12 7.15
C MET A 78 -11.49 -4.19 6.07
N ASP A 79 -12.61 -4.60 5.49
CA ASP A 79 -12.63 -5.45 4.27
C ASP A 79 -11.83 -6.74 4.42
N GLY A 80 -12.12 -7.52 5.45
CA GLY A 80 -11.41 -8.79 5.64
C GLY A 80 -9.97 -8.59 6.07
N ASN A 81 -9.70 -7.49 6.77
CA ASN A 81 -8.38 -7.15 7.33
C ASN A 81 -7.31 -6.78 6.29
N VAL A 82 -7.70 -6.56 5.04
CA VAL A 82 -6.76 -6.05 4.03
C VAL A 82 -6.86 -4.53 3.87
N GLY A 83 -7.89 -3.92 4.41
CA GLY A 83 -8.07 -2.47 4.38
C GLY A 83 -7.64 -1.83 5.68
N LEU A 84 -7.06 -0.64 5.57
CA LEU A 84 -6.69 0.18 6.73
C LEU A 84 -7.37 1.54 6.57
N MET A 85 -8.22 1.90 7.52
CA MET A 85 -8.86 3.21 7.53
C MET A 85 -8.24 4.04 8.63
N VAL A 86 -7.81 5.25 8.28
CA VAL A 86 -7.16 6.17 9.22
C VAL A 86 -7.92 7.49 9.22
N PRO A 87 -8.62 7.83 10.29
CA PRO A 87 -9.31 9.11 10.37
C PRO A 87 -8.33 10.26 10.44
N LEU A 88 -8.67 11.37 9.81
CA LEU A 88 -7.90 12.60 9.92
C LEU A 88 -8.54 13.44 11.03
N SER A 89 -7.75 13.82 12.02
CA SER A 89 -8.26 14.49 13.21
C SER A 89 -8.57 15.96 12.98
N GLU A 90 -8.14 16.51 11.85
CA GLU A 90 -8.36 17.93 11.56
C GLU A 90 -8.60 18.11 10.08
N LYS A 91 -9.23 19.23 9.73
CA LYS A 91 -9.48 19.57 8.35
C LYS A 91 -8.16 19.98 7.69
N LEU A 92 -7.84 19.36 6.56
CA LEU A 92 -6.60 19.63 5.87
C LEU A 92 -6.69 20.91 5.05
N ALA A 93 -5.67 21.76 5.20
CA ALA A 93 -5.54 22.96 4.39
C ALA A 93 -5.14 22.59 2.95
N PRO A 94 -5.39 23.46 1.97
CA PRO A 94 -4.93 23.20 0.62
C PRO A 94 -3.41 23.02 0.54
N GLY A 95 -2.98 22.13 -0.34
CA GLY A 95 -1.57 21.89 -0.56
C GLY A 95 -1.26 20.41 -0.73
N ALA A 96 0.02 20.11 -0.83
CA ALA A 96 0.50 18.76 -1.09
C ALA A 96 0.78 18.01 0.22
N TYR A 97 0.36 16.75 0.27
CA TYR A 97 0.51 15.89 1.44
C TYR A 97 1.23 14.62 1.04
N THR A 98 2.07 14.11 1.94
CA THR A 98 2.76 12.85 1.77
C THR A 98 2.29 11.87 2.85
N VAL A 99 1.91 10.67 2.43
CA VAL A 99 1.52 9.60 3.33
C VAL A 99 2.60 8.53 3.28
N GLU A 100 3.29 8.35 4.39
CA GLU A 100 4.24 7.25 4.53
C GLU A 100 3.55 6.14 5.30
N TRP A 101 3.48 4.96 4.72
CA TRP A 101 2.83 3.85 5.38
C TRP A 101 3.83 2.74 5.71
N HIS A 102 3.53 2.00 6.75
CA HIS A 102 4.25 0.78 7.10
C HIS A 102 3.23 -0.29 7.39
N ALA A 103 3.52 -1.50 7.00
CA ALA A 103 2.58 -2.61 7.16
C ALA A 103 3.32 -3.86 7.62
N LEU A 104 2.65 -4.62 8.48
CA LEU A 104 3.07 -5.96 8.84
C LEU A 104 1.96 -6.88 8.39
N SER A 105 2.26 -7.82 7.49
CA SER A 105 1.28 -8.79 7.07
C SER A 105 1.05 -9.83 8.16
N ALA A 106 -0.08 -10.51 8.10
CA ALA A 106 -0.41 -11.51 9.11
C ALA A 106 0.63 -12.63 9.18
N ASP A 107 1.35 -12.86 8.09
CA ASP A 107 2.39 -13.89 8.07
C ASP A 107 3.77 -13.37 8.53
N GLY A 108 3.86 -12.13 8.99
CA GLY A 108 5.06 -11.63 9.63
C GLY A 108 6.02 -10.84 8.76
N HIS A 109 5.65 -10.48 7.53
CA HIS A 109 6.53 -9.71 6.66
C HIS A 109 6.23 -8.23 6.75
N LYS A 110 7.29 -7.41 6.83
CA LYS A 110 7.18 -5.96 6.92
C LYS A 110 7.40 -5.32 5.56
N THR A 111 6.55 -4.34 5.23
CA THR A 111 6.70 -3.53 4.02
C THR A 111 6.44 -2.08 4.37
N ASN A 112 6.88 -1.18 3.50
CA ASN A 112 6.61 0.23 3.65
C ASN A 112 6.61 0.91 2.28
N GLY A 113 6.06 2.11 2.25
CA GLY A 113 6.01 2.88 1.03
C GLY A 113 5.45 4.26 1.30
N ALA A 114 5.19 5.01 0.24
CA ALA A 114 4.66 6.34 0.35
C ALA A 114 3.84 6.69 -0.88
N PHE A 115 2.87 7.59 -0.69
CA PHE A 115 2.15 8.19 -1.80
C PHE A 115 1.82 9.64 -1.44
N THR A 116 1.42 10.41 -2.44
CA THR A 116 1.11 11.82 -2.25
C THR A 116 -0.26 12.14 -2.80
N PHE A 117 -0.87 13.18 -2.25
CA PHE A 117 -2.09 13.74 -2.83
C PHE A 117 -2.10 15.24 -2.55
N THR A 118 -2.94 15.96 -3.27
CA THR A 118 -3.05 17.40 -3.13
C THR A 118 -4.49 17.76 -2.77
N VAL A 119 -4.64 18.61 -1.76
CA VAL A 119 -5.94 19.15 -1.38
C VAL A 119 -6.13 20.44 -2.15
N LYS A 120 -7.28 20.56 -2.84
CA LYS A 120 -7.60 21.73 -3.65
C LYS A 120 -7.86 22.95 -2.78
N PRO A 121 -7.55 24.13 -3.31
CA PRO A 121 -7.89 25.37 -2.62
C PRO A 121 -9.37 25.63 -2.54
#